data_5ea948fdb7d608a1cc29052cb6fbb638
#
_entry.id   5ea948fdb7d608a1cc29052cb6fbb638
#
_cell.length_a   1.000
_cell.length_b   1.000
_cell.length_c   1.000
_cell.angle_alpha   90.00
_cell.angle_beta   90.00
_cell.angle_gamma   90.00
#
_symmetry.space_group_name_H-M   'P 1'
#
loop_
_entity.id
_entity.type
_entity.pdbx_description
1 polymer ?
#
loop_
_entity_poly.entity_id
_entity_poly.type
_entity_poly.pdbx_seq_one_letter_code
_entity_poly.pdbx_strand_id
1 'polypeptide(L)'
;VTPATASTEPPAIRKAEALPETTEGFPWPSSHEIKKESNPFTDRDWRMLAYAWSGLLVRLVIIFTLLFSVFQFLANQEQKRVEQTMSLVELWESKDLQQAQRALKERLTGLNAKYDNLLSANPTPTEEQVFRQRIGIEAMTTDGGTMPLADFSDHFDRVVYFLNRLSICVESDLCSRKVADAYFRDYAVSFWSYFAGYIDKQRKAGSANFATAIEAYVRQGQPEAQSK
;
A
#
# COMPACT_ATOMS: atom_id res chain seq x y z
N VAL A 1 -28.38 -14.43 -70.52
CA VAL A 1 -29.37 -14.08 -69.51
C VAL A 1 -28.75 -13.03 -68.62
N THR A 2 -29.03 -11.80 -68.96
CA THR A 2 -28.64 -10.58 -68.22
C THR A 2 -29.77 -10.19 -67.25
N PRO A 3 -29.56 -9.91 -66.01
CA PRO A 3 -30.56 -9.20 -65.24
C PRO A 3 -30.21 -7.68 -65.06
N ALA A 4 -31.29 -6.94 -65.13
CA ALA A 4 -31.43 -5.50 -65.12
C ALA A 4 -30.79 -4.77 -63.94
N THR A 5 -30.17 -3.66 -64.30
CA THR A 5 -29.75 -2.58 -63.35
C THR A 5 -31.00 -1.85 -62.87
N ALA A 6 -31.33 -2.00 -61.59
CA ALA A 6 -32.28 -1.14 -60.89
C ALA A 6 -31.56 0.11 -60.42
N SER A 7 -31.87 1.25 -61.02
CA SER A 7 -31.51 2.60 -60.59
C SER A 7 -32.26 2.95 -59.30
N THR A 8 -31.57 3.04 -58.16
CA THR A 8 -32.16 3.51 -56.94
C THR A 8 -31.86 5.01 -56.79
N GLU A 9 -32.87 5.80 -56.99
CA GLU A 9 -32.90 7.23 -56.76
C GLU A 9 -32.71 7.54 -55.27
N PRO A 10 -31.85 8.50 -54.88
CA PRO A 10 -31.67 8.82 -53.46
C PRO A 10 -32.92 9.50 -52.90
N PRO A 11 -33.33 9.20 -51.65
CA PRO A 11 -34.49 9.80 -51.02
C PRO A 11 -34.26 11.31 -50.80
N ALA A 12 -35.23 12.07 -51.24
CA ALA A 12 -35.31 13.53 -51.07
C ALA A 12 -35.12 13.90 -49.58
N ILE A 13 -34.12 14.73 -49.32
CA ILE A 13 -33.89 15.33 -48.02
C ILE A 13 -35.16 16.15 -47.64
N ARG A 14 -35.96 15.59 -46.74
CA ARG A 14 -37.02 16.37 -46.08
C ARG A 14 -36.35 17.52 -45.39
N LYS A 15 -36.66 18.76 -45.81
CA LYS A 15 -36.38 19.97 -45.03
C LYS A 15 -36.88 19.71 -43.63
N ALA A 16 -35.98 19.81 -42.68
CA ALA A 16 -36.33 19.80 -41.27
C ALA A 16 -37.31 20.94 -41.02
N GLU A 17 -38.54 20.58 -40.74
CA GLU A 17 -39.61 21.48 -40.33
C GLU A 17 -39.12 22.07 -39.00
N ALA A 18 -38.94 23.40 -39.00
CA ALA A 18 -38.53 24.14 -37.82
C ALA A 18 -39.52 23.83 -36.68
N LEU A 19 -39.07 23.15 -35.64
CA LEU A 19 -39.85 22.99 -34.42
C LEU A 19 -40.32 24.38 -33.94
N PRO A 20 -41.58 24.54 -33.58
CA PRO A 20 -42.04 25.78 -33.00
C PRO A 20 -41.28 26.04 -31.70
N GLU A 21 -40.64 27.21 -31.59
CA GLU A 21 -40.05 27.71 -30.35
C GLU A 21 -41.15 27.91 -29.32
N THR A 22 -41.57 26.88 -28.63
CA THR A 22 -42.31 27.00 -27.38
C THR A 22 -41.31 27.21 -26.24
N THR A 23 -40.76 28.39 -26.16
CA THR A 23 -40.02 28.85 -25.00
C THR A 23 -40.99 29.46 -23.98
N GLU A 24 -41.77 28.62 -23.31
CA GLU A 24 -42.19 28.86 -21.94
C GLU A 24 -41.16 28.28 -20.98
N GLY A 25 -39.89 28.65 -21.17
CA GLY A 25 -38.81 28.43 -20.25
C GLY A 25 -38.47 29.70 -19.50
N PHE A 26 -37.89 29.56 -18.33
CA PHE A 26 -37.35 30.66 -17.53
C PHE A 26 -36.70 31.73 -18.41
N PRO A 27 -36.98 33.04 -18.21
CA PRO A 27 -36.59 34.10 -19.14
C PRO A 27 -35.09 34.37 -19.10
N TRP A 28 -34.32 33.49 -19.70
CA TRP A 28 -32.89 33.70 -19.88
C TRP A 28 -32.60 34.82 -20.88
N PRO A 29 -31.54 35.63 -20.68
CA PRO A 29 -31.14 36.64 -21.63
C PRO A 29 -30.72 35.99 -22.96
N SER A 30 -31.09 36.62 -24.08
CA SER A 30 -30.73 36.13 -25.41
C SER A 30 -29.23 36.28 -25.67
N SER A 31 -28.68 35.46 -26.55
CA SER A 31 -27.25 35.52 -26.93
C SER A 31 -26.82 36.87 -27.50
N HIS A 32 -27.79 37.64 -28.04
CA HIS A 32 -27.54 38.98 -28.56
C HIS A 32 -27.45 40.02 -27.44
N GLU A 33 -28.26 39.91 -26.40
CA GLU A 33 -28.20 40.75 -25.20
C GLU A 33 -26.89 40.55 -24.44
N ILE A 34 -26.46 39.29 -24.27
CA ILE A 34 -25.19 38.92 -23.60
C ILE A 34 -23.99 39.55 -24.32
N LYS A 35 -23.98 39.58 -25.66
CA LYS A 35 -22.89 40.16 -26.46
C LYS A 35 -22.82 41.67 -26.42
N LYS A 36 -23.91 42.34 -26.12
CA LYS A 36 -24.01 43.82 -26.11
C LYS A 36 -23.49 44.42 -24.81
N GLU A 37 -23.55 43.64 -23.71
CA GLU A 37 -23.11 44.09 -22.39
C GLU A 37 -21.61 43.87 -22.21
N SER A 38 -20.89 44.93 -21.79
CA SER A 38 -19.46 44.88 -21.55
C SER A 38 -19.09 44.21 -20.22
N ASN A 39 -19.99 44.21 -19.24
CA ASN A 39 -19.76 43.59 -17.92
C ASN A 39 -21.07 43.09 -17.29
N PRO A 40 -21.45 41.83 -17.53
CA PRO A 40 -22.73 41.29 -17.06
C PRO A 40 -22.83 41.12 -15.52
N PHE A 41 -21.73 41.27 -14.77
CA PHE A 41 -21.73 41.20 -13.30
C PHE A 41 -22.16 42.51 -12.62
N THR A 42 -22.14 43.65 -13.33
CA THR A 42 -22.47 44.97 -12.80
C THR A 42 -23.74 45.54 -13.41
N ASP A 43 -24.42 44.76 -14.23
CA ASP A 43 -25.66 45.19 -14.85
C ASP A 43 -26.80 45.33 -13.82
N ARG A 44 -27.68 46.32 -14.03
CA ARG A 44 -28.83 46.59 -13.18
C ARG A 44 -29.99 45.60 -13.44
N ASP A 45 -29.91 44.85 -14.54
CA ASP A 45 -30.90 43.83 -14.86
C ASP A 45 -30.63 42.54 -14.08
N TRP A 46 -31.53 42.17 -13.17
CA TRP A 46 -31.41 40.98 -12.34
C TRP A 46 -31.27 39.69 -13.15
N ARG A 47 -31.82 39.65 -14.38
CA ARG A 47 -31.75 38.50 -15.28
C ARG A 47 -30.31 38.25 -15.77
N MET A 48 -29.63 39.33 -16.17
CA MET A 48 -28.22 39.27 -16.58
C MET A 48 -27.32 38.93 -15.42
N LEU A 49 -27.61 39.51 -14.24
CA LEU A 49 -26.86 39.17 -13.02
C LEU A 49 -27.02 37.69 -12.62
N ALA A 50 -28.26 37.17 -12.63
CA ALA A 50 -28.53 35.78 -12.34
C ALA A 50 -27.84 34.83 -13.33
N TYR A 51 -27.81 35.16 -14.62
CA TYR A 51 -27.09 34.37 -15.63
C TYR A 51 -25.58 34.36 -15.38
N ALA A 52 -24.96 35.52 -15.12
CA ALA A 52 -23.54 35.65 -14.86
C ALA A 52 -23.14 34.90 -13.60
N TRP A 53 -23.92 35.04 -12.51
CA TRP A 53 -23.66 34.31 -11.27
C TRP A 53 -23.89 32.81 -11.40
N SER A 54 -24.89 32.35 -12.13
CA SER A 54 -25.11 30.92 -12.38
C SER A 54 -23.95 30.29 -13.13
N GLY A 55 -23.40 30.97 -14.13
CA GLY A 55 -22.22 30.52 -14.87
C GLY A 55 -20.98 30.43 -13.99
N LEU A 56 -20.77 31.40 -13.10
CA LEU A 56 -19.67 31.35 -12.13
C LEU A 56 -19.86 30.21 -11.10
N LEU A 57 -21.09 30.08 -10.58
CA LEU A 57 -21.44 29.06 -9.59
C LEU A 57 -21.22 27.65 -10.14
N VAL A 58 -21.65 27.39 -11.38
CA VAL A 58 -21.42 26.11 -12.06
C VAL A 58 -19.92 25.81 -12.16
N ARG A 59 -19.10 26.79 -12.55
CA ARG A 59 -17.64 26.62 -12.62
C ARG A 59 -17.03 26.32 -11.26
N LEU A 60 -17.45 27.00 -10.21
CA LEU A 60 -17.01 26.74 -8.85
C LEU A 60 -17.38 25.32 -8.39
N VAL A 61 -18.62 24.89 -8.63
CA VAL A 61 -19.08 23.54 -8.29
C VAL A 61 -18.23 22.49 -8.99
N ILE A 62 -17.90 22.67 -10.28
CA ILE A 62 -17.03 21.74 -11.00
C ILE A 62 -15.65 21.67 -10.35
N ILE A 63 -15.03 22.82 -10.03
CA ILE A 63 -13.72 22.88 -9.38
C ILE A 63 -13.76 22.17 -8.02
N PHE A 64 -14.76 22.49 -7.18
CA PHE A 64 -14.92 21.84 -5.88
C PHE A 64 -15.14 20.34 -5.99
N THR A 65 -15.93 19.90 -6.95
CA THR A 65 -16.17 18.45 -7.17
C THR A 65 -14.89 17.74 -7.57
N LEU A 66 -14.07 18.33 -8.44
CA LEU A 66 -12.78 17.77 -8.83
C LEU A 66 -11.81 17.68 -7.63
N LEU A 67 -11.68 18.78 -6.87
CA LEU A 67 -10.83 18.80 -5.68
C LEU A 67 -11.27 17.78 -4.63
N PHE A 68 -12.59 17.68 -4.39
CA PHE A 68 -13.15 16.73 -3.45
C PHE A 68 -12.96 15.28 -3.90
N SER A 69 -13.10 15.02 -5.21
CA SER A 69 -12.84 13.69 -5.80
C SER A 69 -11.39 13.25 -5.60
N VAL A 70 -10.42 14.16 -5.83
CA VAL A 70 -8.99 13.88 -5.59
C VAL A 70 -8.74 13.61 -4.11
N PHE A 71 -9.31 14.41 -3.22
CA PHE A 71 -9.18 14.21 -1.78
C PHE A 71 -9.75 12.86 -1.32
N GLN A 72 -10.94 12.50 -1.80
CA GLN A 72 -11.54 11.19 -1.51
C GLN A 72 -10.69 10.04 -2.06
N PHE A 73 -10.12 10.19 -3.26
CA PHE A 73 -9.27 9.17 -3.85
C PHE A 73 -8.03 8.91 -2.98
N LEU A 74 -7.36 9.96 -2.49
CA LEU A 74 -6.20 9.83 -1.62
C LEU A 74 -6.56 9.20 -0.25
N ALA A 75 -7.68 9.61 0.34
CA ALA A 75 -8.17 9.04 1.59
C ALA A 75 -8.52 7.54 1.44
N ASN A 76 -9.16 7.16 0.33
CA ASN A 76 -9.49 5.77 0.03
C ASN A 76 -8.25 4.90 -0.21
N GLN A 77 -7.17 5.45 -0.76
CA GLN A 77 -5.91 4.71 -0.92
C GLN A 77 -5.29 4.36 0.43
N GLU A 78 -5.24 5.31 1.37
CA GLU A 78 -4.72 5.04 2.71
C GLU A 78 -5.56 4.00 3.45
N GLN A 79 -6.88 4.07 3.35
CA GLN A 79 -7.77 3.08 3.92
C GLN A 79 -7.51 1.67 3.36
N LYS A 80 -7.31 1.54 2.05
CA LYS A 80 -6.95 0.25 1.43
C LYS A 80 -5.60 -0.28 1.91
N ARG A 81 -4.60 0.59 2.11
CA ARG A 81 -3.30 0.20 2.67
C ARG A 81 -3.44 -0.34 4.09
N VAL A 82 -4.25 0.32 4.93
CA VAL A 82 -4.55 -0.15 6.29
C VAL A 82 -5.27 -1.49 6.25
N GLU A 83 -6.29 -1.65 5.42
CA GLU A 83 -7.06 -2.88 5.26
C GLU A 83 -6.16 -4.05 4.81
N GLN A 84 -5.28 -3.83 3.84
CA GLN A 84 -4.29 -4.81 3.41
C GLN A 84 -3.33 -5.20 4.55
N THR A 85 -2.90 -4.22 5.35
CA THR A 85 -2.04 -4.49 6.50
C THR A 85 -2.78 -5.30 7.56
N MET A 86 -4.06 -4.99 7.82
CA MET A 86 -4.88 -5.75 8.76
C MET A 86 -5.09 -7.20 8.31
N SER A 87 -5.21 -7.46 7.01
CA SER A 87 -5.26 -8.84 6.50
C SER A 87 -3.96 -9.62 6.78
N LEU A 88 -2.81 -8.93 6.82
CA LEU A 88 -1.54 -9.55 7.24
C LEU A 88 -1.51 -9.80 8.76
N VAL A 89 -2.16 -8.94 9.57
CA VAL A 89 -2.32 -9.19 11.02
C VAL A 89 -3.15 -10.45 11.25
N GLU A 90 -4.28 -10.59 10.56
CA GLU A 90 -5.11 -11.80 10.65
C GLU A 90 -4.33 -13.07 10.24
N LEU A 91 -3.53 -12.97 9.16
CA LEU A 91 -2.66 -14.07 8.75
C LEU A 91 -1.61 -14.40 9.83
N TRP A 92 -1.04 -13.38 10.48
CA TRP A 92 -0.07 -13.54 11.56
C TRP A 92 -0.65 -14.22 12.80
N GLU A 93 -1.92 -13.99 13.07
CA GLU A 93 -2.67 -14.61 14.16
C GLU A 93 -3.21 -16.01 13.81
N SER A 94 -3.02 -16.47 12.57
CA SER A 94 -3.41 -17.82 12.16
C SER A 94 -2.69 -18.90 12.99
N LYS A 95 -3.35 -20.04 13.18
CA LYS A 95 -2.81 -21.16 13.99
C LYS A 95 -1.42 -21.61 13.52
N ASP A 96 -1.24 -21.65 12.20
CA ASP A 96 0.01 -22.14 11.60
C ASP A 96 1.19 -21.20 11.88
N LEU A 97 0.98 -19.88 11.76
CA LEU A 97 2.02 -18.90 12.06
C LEU A 97 2.25 -18.75 13.56
N GLN A 98 1.20 -18.83 14.37
CA GLN A 98 1.33 -18.87 15.83
C GLN A 98 2.15 -20.08 16.31
N GLN A 99 1.93 -21.25 15.69
CA GLN A 99 2.72 -22.45 15.99
C GLN A 99 4.19 -22.25 15.58
N ALA A 100 4.44 -21.66 14.41
CA ALA A 100 5.79 -21.36 13.95
C ALA A 100 6.50 -20.38 14.89
N GLN A 101 5.82 -19.32 15.33
CA GLN A 101 6.37 -18.36 16.31
C GLN A 101 6.74 -19.04 17.64
N ARG A 102 5.86 -19.91 18.14
CA ARG A 102 6.10 -20.67 19.38
C ARG A 102 7.30 -21.58 19.24
N ALA A 103 7.43 -22.31 18.14
CA ALA A 103 8.55 -23.19 17.87
C ALA A 103 9.88 -22.41 17.84
N LEU A 104 9.92 -21.24 17.15
CA LEU A 104 11.10 -20.37 17.15
C LEU A 104 11.43 -19.87 18.55
N LYS A 105 10.43 -19.34 19.26
CA LYS A 105 10.59 -18.81 20.62
C LYS A 105 11.11 -19.86 21.59
N GLU A 106 10.54 -21.05 21.59
CA GLU A 106 10.91 -22.16 22.48
C GLU A 106 12.37 -22.58 22.24
N ARG A 107 12.75 -22.76 20.97
CA ARG A 107 14.11 -23.17 20.60
C ARG A 107 15.15 -22.10 20.98
N LEU A 108 14.86 -20.83 20.68
CA LEU A 108 15.73 -19.72 21.04
C LEU A 108 15.85 -19.55 22.57
N THR A 109 14.73 -19.69 23.30
CA THR A 109 14.75 -19.62 24.77
C THR A 109 15.57 -20.73 25.38
N GLY A 110 15.44 -21.97 24.90
CA GLY A 110 16.24 -23.10 25.33
C GLY A 110 17.74 -22.91 25.08
N LEU A 111 18.11 -22.39 23.90
CA LEU A 111 19.49 -22.10 23.57
C LEU A 111 20.06 -20.91 24.36
N ASN A 112 19.29 -19.85 24.55
CA ASN A 112 19.72 -18.74 25.41
C ASN A 112 20.02 -19.23 26.84
N ALA A 113 19.14 -20.03 27.43
CA ALA A 113 19.35 -20.59 28.76
C ALA A 113 20.56 -21.53 28.81
N LYS A 114 20.80 -22.33 27.75
CA LYS A 114 21.95 -23.24 27.66
C LYS A 114 23.28 -22.49 27.62
N TYR A 115 23.32 -21.34 26.97
CA TYR A 115 24.54 -20.57 26.73
C TYR A 115 24.64 -19.28 27.53
N ASP A 116 23.74 -19.02 28.48
CA ASP A 116 23.71 -17.84 29.32
C ASP A 116 25.05 -17.55 30.04
N ASN A 117 25.72 -18.61 30.44
CA ASN A 117 27.03 -18.54 31.09
C ASN A 117 28.19 -18.07 30.18
N LEU A 118 27.96 -17.98 28.86
CA LEU A 118 28.96 -17.46 27.93
C LEU A 118 28.90 -15.92 27.78
N LEU A 119 27.86 -15.32 28.30
CA LEU A 119 27.72 -13.88 28.28
C LEU A 119 28.29 -13.25 29.54
N SER A 120 29.05 -12.17 29.42
CA SER A 120 29.57 -11.45 30.59
C SER A 120 28.44 -10.85 31.45
N ALA A 121 28.69 -10.58 32.72
CA ALA A 121 27.68 -9.99 33.63
C ALA A 121 27.19 -8.60 33.13
N ASN A 122 27.99 -7.88 32.34
CA ASN A 122 27.67 -6.61 31.73
C ASN A 122 28.11 -6.63 30.25
N PRO A 123 27.33 -7.27 29.36
CA PRO A 123 27.72 -7.42 27.97
C PRO A 123 27.66 -6.07 27.24
N THR A 124 28.61 -5.84 26.37
CA THR A 124 28.52 -4.73 25.43
C THR A 124 27.47 -5.02 24.35
N PRO A 125 26.86 -3.98 23.72
CA PRO A 125 25.89 -4.19 22.64
C PRO A 125 26.43 -5.08 21.50
N THR A 126 27.72 -4.99 21.21
CA THR A 126 28.39 -5.81 20.20
C THR A 126 28.49 -7.29 20.62
N GLU A 127 28.84 -7.57 21.87
CA GLU A 127 28.86 -8.94 22.41
C GLU A 127 27.47 -9.57 22.39
N GLU A 128 26.45 -8.80 22.79
CA GLU A 128 25.06 -9.28 22.73
C GLU A 128 24.63 -9.60 21.30
N GLN A 129 24.97 -8.75 20.34
CA GLN A 129 24.67 -9.01 18.93
C GLN A 129 25.35 -10.27 18.40
N VAL A 130 26.65 -10.42 18.67
CA VAL A 130 27.41 -11.62 18.27
C VAL A 130 26.83 -12.88 18.94
N PHE A 131 26.50 -12.81 20.22
CA PHE A 131 25.87 -13.88 20.95
C PHE A 131 24.53 -14.28 20.32
N ARG A 132 23.63 -13.33 20.07
CA ARG A 132 22.34 -13.61 19.43
C ARG A 132 22.51 -14.27 18.06
N GLN A 133 23.42 -13.78 17.23
CA GLN A 133 23.68 -14.36 15.91
C GLN A 133 24.22 -15.80 16.02
N ARG A 134 25.05 -16.09 17.03
CA ARG A 134 25.54 -17.43 17.28
C ARG A 134 24.41 -18.38 17.71
N ILE A 135 23.53 -17.93 18.59
CA ILE A 135 22.32 -18.67 18.99
C ILE A 135 21.45 -18.97 17.76
N GLY A 136 21.23 -17.98 16.87
CA GLY A 136 20.45 -18.19 15.65
C GLY A 136 21.06 -19.19 14.68
N ILE A 137 22.39 -19.23 14.55
CA ILE A 137 23.08 -20.24 13.75
C ILE A 137 22.94 -21.64 14.40
N GLU A 138 23.12 -21.73 15.72
CA GLU A 138 22.97 -22.99 16.47
C GLU A 138 21.52 -23.49 16.41
N ALA A 139 20.54 -22.60 16.45
CA ALA A 139 19.14 -23.00 16.29
C ALA A 139 18.85 -23.72 14.97
N MET A 140 19.63 -23.47 13.94
CA MET A 140 19.53 -24.13 12.63
C MET A 140 20.44 -25.35 12.49
N THR A 141 20.76 -25.99 13.60
CA THR A 141 21.49 -27.27 13.65
C THR A 141 20.65 -28.38 14.30
N THR A 142 21.05 -29.64 14.14
CA THR A 142 20.39 -30.79 14.77
C THR A 142 20.39 -30.70 16.30
N ASP A 143 21.42 -30.12 16.87
CA ASP A 143 21.64 -30.03 18.33
C ASP A 143 21.00 -28.78 18.95
N GLY A 144 20.32 -27.95 18.12
CA GLY A 144 19.73 -26.69 18.53
C GLY A 144 18.46 -26.80 19.38
N GLY A 145 17.92 -27.99 19.62
CA GLY A 145 16.72 -28.17 20.44
C GLY A 145 16.12 -29.58 20.33
N THR A 146 14.99 -29.80 21.01
CA THR A 146 14.30 -31.09 21.06
C THR A 146 13.49 -31.40 19.80
N MET A 147 13.02 -30.38 19.09
CA MET A 147 12.29 -30.53 17.83
C MET A 147 13.25 -30.95 16.71
N PRO A 148 12.88 -31.90 15.83
CA PRO A 148 13.68 -32.27 14.67
C PRO A 148 14.00 -31.02 13.80
N LEU A 149 15.20 -30.99 13.22
CA LEU A 149 15.64 -29.86 12.41
C LEU A 149 14.71 -29.60 11.19
N ALA A 150 14.22 -30.66 10.56
CA ALA A 150 13.32 -30.55 9.42
C ALA A 150 12.04 -29.78 9.78
N ASP A 151 11.38 -30.16 10.89
CA ASP A 151 10.16 -29.53 11.37
C ASP A 151 10.41 -28.06 11.79
N PHE A 152 11.56 -27.83 12.44
CA PHE A 152 11.96 -26.46 12.81
C PHE A 152 12.23 -25.57 11.59
N SER A 153 12.90 -26.13 10.56
CA SER A 153 13.14 -25.41 9.30
C SER A 153 11.83 -25.02 8.62
N ASP A 154 10.83 -25.88 8.62
CA ASP A 154 9.50 -25.55 8.07
C ASP A 154 8.85 -24.38 8.82
N HIS A 155 8.96 -24.36 10.15
CA HIS A 155 8.47 -23.24 10.95
C HIS A 155 9.24 -21.95 10.70
N PHE A 156 10.57 -22.05 10.59
CA PHE A 156 11.43 -20.91 10.26
C PHE A 156 11.07 -20.33 8.88
N ASP A 157 10.92 -21.17 7.86
CA ASP A 157 10.60 -20.75 6.50
C ASP A 157 9.23 -20.08 6.42
N ARG A 158 8.23 -20.54 7.18
CA ARG A 158 6.92 -19.88 7.29
C ARG A 158 7.05 -18.46 7.84
N VAL A 159 7.85 -18.26 8.88
CA VAL A 159 8.07 -16.93 9.45
C VAL A 159 8.84 -16.03 8.48
N VAL A 160 9.88 -16.55 7.82
CA VAL A 160 10.64 -15.82 6.79
C VAL A 160 9.74 -15.42 5.63
N TYR A 161 8.91 -16.35 5.13
CA TYR A 161 7.97 -16.06 4.05
C TYR A 161 6.98 -14.96 4.44
N PHE A 162 6.43 -15.02 5.66
CA PHE A 162 5.53 -13.98 6.15
C PHE A 162 6.22 -12.62 6.25
N LEU A 163 7.38 -12.55 6.91
CA LEU A 163 8.13 -11.31 7.06
C LEU A 163 8.57 -10.72 5.72
N ASN A 164 8.95 -11.57 4.77
CA ASN A 164 9.33 -11.14 3.43
C ASN A 164 8.12 -10.54 2.69
N ARG A 165 6.95 -11.17 2.77
CA ARG A 165 5.69 -10.67 2.21
C ARG A 165 5.28 -9.33 2.82
N LEU A 166 5.37 -9.21 4.14
CA LEU A 166 5.12 -7.96 4.86
C LEU A 166 6.06 -6.85 4.39
N SER A 167 7.36 -7.15 4.34
CA SER A 167 8.39 -6.18 3.95
C SER A 167 8.18 -5.67 2.54
N ILE A 168 7.90 -6.56 1.57
CA ILE A 168 7.61 -6.20 0.19
C ILE A 168 6.33 -5.36 0.11
N CYS A 169 5.28 -5.71 0.87
CA CYS A 169 4.03 -4.95 0.88
C CYS A 169 4.24 -3.51 1.36
N VAL A 170 5.06 -3.32 2.39
CA VAL A 170 5.40 -2.01 2.95
C VAL A 170 6.31 -1.22 2.00
N GLU A 171 7.31 -1.88 1.40
CA GLU A 171 8.25 -1.24 0.47
C GLU A 171 7.56 -0.78 -0.83
N SER A 172 6.60 -1.55 -1.31
CA SER A 172 5.81 -1.24 -2.51
C SER A 172 4.64 -0.27 -2.25
N ASP A 173 4.54 0.33 -1.07
CA ASP A 173 3.45 1.23 -0.68
C ASP A 173 2.04 0.60 -0.79
N LEU A 174 1.94 -0.72 -0.79
CA LEU A 174 0.67 -1.45 -0.77
C LEU A 174 0.09 -1.59 0.64
N CYS A 175 0.96 -1.62 1.66
CA CYS A 175 0.61 -1.68 3.07
C CYS A 175 0.91 -0.36 3.78
N SER A 176 0.14 -0.06 4.83
CA SER A 176 0.41 1.07 5.70
C SER A 176 1.64 0.80 6.58
N ARG A 177 2.74 1.51 6.31
CA ARG A 177 3.97 1.39 7.12
C ARG A 177 3.70 1.64 8.60
N LYS A 178 2.91 2.66 8.93
CA LYS A 178 2.59 3.02 10.31
C LYS A 178 1.94 1.85 11.07
N VAL A 179 1.00 1.16 10.45
CA VAL A 179 0.32 0.01 11.05
C VAL A 179 1.25 -1.19 11.09
N ALA A 180 1.99 -1.46 10.02
CA ALA A 180 2.95 -2.55 9.96
C ALA A 180 4.04 -2.43 11.04
N ASP A 181 4.59 -1.22 11.24
CA ASP A 181 5.59 -0.98 12.27
C ASP A 181 5.02 -1.17 13.69
N ALA A 182 3.79 -0.75 13.93
CA ALA A 182 3.15 -0.92 15.23
C ALA A 182 2.95 -2.40 15.63
N TYR A 183 2.70 -3.28 14.65
CA TYR A 183 2.43 -4.69 14.94
C TYR A 183 3.66 -5.59 14.80
N PHE A 184 4.53 -5.34 13.84
CA PHE A 184 5.52 -6.34 13.42
C PHE A 184 6.97 -5.91 13.62
N ARG A 185 7.23 -4.61 13.82
CA ARG A 185 8.59 -4.11 13.83
C ARG A 185 9.46 -4.75 14.90
N ASP A 186 8.99 -4.80 16.13
CA ASP A 186 9.75 -5.35 17.25
C ASP A 186 10.08 -6.83 17.01
N TYR A 187 9.11 -7.57 16.48
CA TYR A 187 9.33 -8.98 16.12
C TYR A 187 10.34 -9.12 14.97
N ALA A 188 10.22 -8.30 13.92
CA ALA A 188 11.14 -8.36 12.78
C ALA A 188 12.57 -8.00 13.18
N VAL A 189 12.76 -6.97 14.02
CA VAL A 189 14.07 -6.59 14.56
C VAL A 189 14.65 -7.70 15.44
N SER A 190 13.84 -8.27 16.33
CA SER A 190 14.24 -9.39 17.18
C SER A 190 14.62 -10.60 16.31
N PHE A 191 13.78 -11.00 15.36
CA PHE A 191 14.05 -12.07 14.42
C PHE A 191 15.39 -11.86 13.68
N TRP A 192 15.58 -10.66 13.13
CA TRP A 192 16.82 -10.31 12.42
C TRP A 192 18.04 -10.37 13.31
N SER A 193 17.94 -9.94 14.57
CA SER A 193 19.06 -9.97 15.52
C SER A 193 19.61 -11.38 15.76
N TYR A 194 18.76 -12.41 15.74
CA TYR A 194 19.16 -13.79 15.88
C TYR A 194 19.60 -14.42 14.55
N PHE A 195 18.84 -14.24 13.48
CA PHE A 195 19.00 -15.03 12.27
C PHE A 195 19.81 -14.36 11.16
N ALA A 196 20.25 -13.10 11.32
CA ALA A 196 21.05 -12.40 10.31
C ALA A 196 22.31 -13.21 9.90
N GLY A 197 23.02 -13.80 10.87
CA GLY A 197 24.21 -14.61 10.60
C GLY A 197 23.92 -15.89 9.81
N TYR A 198 22.80 -16.55 10.09
CA TYR A 198 22.35 -17.72 9.33
C TYR A 198 21.91 -17.33 7.91
N ILE A 199 21.15 -16.25 7.77
CA ILE A 199 20.70 -15.71 6.48
C ILE A 199 21.91 -15.36 5.60
N ASP A 200 22.92 -14.74 6.17
CA ASP A 200 24.18 -14.40 5.48
C ASP A 200 24.93 -15.66 4.99
N LYS A 201 24.92 -16.71 5.80
CA LYS A 201 25.47 -18.02 5.40
C LYS A 201 24.70 -18.62 4.23
N GLN A 202 23.38 -18.56 4.23
CA GLN A 202 22.53 -19.05 3.13
C GLN A 202 22.76 -18.24 1.84
N ARG A 203 22.90 -16.93 1.95
CA ARG A 203 23.22 -16.07 0.79
C ARG A 203 24.55 -16.45 0.15
N LYS A 204 25.57 -16.72 0.95
CA LYS A 204 26.89 -17.17 0.48
C LYS A 204 26.84 -18.58 -0.11
N ALA A 205 25.91 -19.41 0.32
CA ALA A 205 25.71 -20.77 -0.18
C ALA A 205 24.93 -20.86 -1.50
N GLY A 206 24.47 -19.72 -2.07
CA GLY A 206 23.82 -19.67 -3.40
C GLY A 206 22.47 -18.96 -3.44
N SER A 207 21.91 -18.56 -2.30
CA SER A 207 20.60 -17.88 -2.23
C SER A 207 20.79 -16.37 -2.05
N ALA A 208 21.45 -15.68 -2.98
CA ALA A 208 21.90 -14.28 -2.85
C ALA A 208 20.81 -13.30 -2.39
N ASN A 209 19.55 -13.52 -2.79
CA ASN A 209 18.42 -12.63 -2.48
C ASN A 209 17.59 -13.10 -1.26
N PHE A 210 18.04 -14.10 -0.52
CA PHE A 210 17.30 -14.64 0.62
C PHE A 210 17.10 -13.57 1.70
N ALA A 211 15.85 -13.25 2.04
CA ALA A 211 15.43 -12.31 3.09
C ALA A 211 15.96 -10.85 2.94
N THR A 212 16.28 -10.39 1.72
CA THR A 212 16.74 -9.00 1.47
C THR A 212 15.69 -7.96 1.81
N ALA A 213 14.41 -8.24 1.53
CA ALA A 213 13.33 -7.33 1.87
C ALA A 213 13.16 -7.18 3.39
N ILE A 214 13.33 -8.25 4.17
CA ILE A 214 13.29 -8.20 5.64
C ILE A 214 14.42 -7.30 6.16
N GLU A 215 15.63 -7.46 5.62
CA GLU A 215 16.77 -6.62 5.99
C GLU A 215 16.50 -5.14 5.70
N ALA A 216 15.98 -4.82 4.51
CA ALA A 216 15.61 -3.46 4.14
C ALA A 216 14.56 -2.87 5.10
N TYR A 217 13.51 -3.64 5.42
CA TYR A 217 12.47 -3.24 6.35
C TYR A 217 13.01 -2.93 7.76
N VAL A 218 13.89 -3.79 8.29
CA VAL A 218 14.50 -3.62 9.61
C VAL A 218 15.42 -2.40 9.64
N ARG A 219 16.24 -2.19 8.60
CA ARG A 219 17.18 -1.05 8.52
C ARG A 219 16.48 0.30 8.38
N GLN A 220 15.46 0.41 7.55
CA GLN A 220 14.76 1.67 7.26
C GLN A 220 14.07 2.31 8.47
N GLY A 221 13.84 1.61 9.52
CA GLY A 221 13.22 2.16 10.70
C GLY A 221 14.16 2.30 11.89
N GLN A 222 15.45 2.04 11.74
CA GLN A 222 16.41 2.49 12.73
C GLN A 222 16.56 4.01 12.53
N PRO A 223 16.26 4.85 13.54
CA PRO A 223 16.66 6.24 13.46
C PRO A 223 18.16 6.23 13.19
N GLU A 224 18.63 7.09 12.28
CA GLU A 224 20.05 7.28 11.98
C GLU A 224 20.80 7.57 13.29
N ALA A 225 21.06 6.52 14.04
CA ALA A 225 21.91 6.57 15.20
C ALA A 225 23.35 6.48 14.66
N GLN A 226 23.94 7.66 14.55
CA GLN A 226 25.40 7.86 14.59
C GLN A 226 26.16 7.72 13.27
N SER A 227 25.99 8.75 12.46
CA SER A 227 27.17 9.37 11.83
C SER A 227 27.54 10.60 12.68
N LYS A 228 28.29 10.42 13.74
CA LYS A 228 29.13 11.45 14.35
C LYS A 228 30.45 10.85 14.76
#